data_bb10fa960184cd2cd7b5d0ceed3a0867
#
_entry.id   bb10fa960184cd2cd7b5d0ceed3a0867
#
_cell.length_a   1.000
_cell.length_b   1.000
_cell.length_c   1.000
_cell.angle_alpha   90.00
_cell.angle_beta   90.00
_cell.angle_gamma   90.00
#
_symmetry.space_group_name_H-M   'P 1'
#
loop_
_entity.id
_entity.type
_entity.pdbx_description
1 polymer ?
#
loop_
_entity_poly.entity_id
_entity_poly.type
_entity_poly.pdbx_seq_one_letter_code
_entity_poly.pdbx_strand_id
1 'polypeptide(L)'
;ANVLRILNNDSSLSTTMETKQKVIDAAKKLNYKKVGRSTKATFRLGIVQWFSAEQELQDTYYLSVRNGIEDFCIKNCIQIVRAFKTDVNYMDYLENINGLICIGKFSKKEVKELKRISKNIVFLDMPVADYSVTSFTLDFEYAVNKAMSYLTELGHTKIGFLGGREILDSDEVFDDERIKEYVKYCSEHGLDY
;
A
#
# COMPACT_ATOMS: atom_id res chain seq x y z
N ALA A 1 6.62 8.85 -38.46
CA ALA A 1 5.29 8.20 -38.36
C ALA A 1 5.27 6.79 -38.94
N ASN A 2 5.83 6.54 -40.15
CA ASN A 2 5.74 5.23 -40.81
C ASN A 2 6.60 4.12 -40.16
N VAL A 3 7.76 4.44 -39.59
CA VAL A 3 8.63 3.48 -38.89
C VAL A 3 7.90 2.79 -37.72
N LEU A 4 7.21 3.55 -36.90
CA LEU A 4 6.43 3.00 -35.80
C LEU A 4 5.27 2.12 -36.24
N ARG A 5 4.64 2.46 -37.39
CA ARG A 5 3.57 1.65 -37.97
C ARG A 5 4.11 0.29 -38.49
N ILE A 6 5.30 0.29 -39.10
CA ILE A 6 5.99 -0.95 -39.53
C ILE A 6 6.32 -1.82 -38.33
N LEU A 7 6.93 -1.23 -37.28
CA LEU A 7 7.29 -1.94 -36.04
C LEU A 7 6.06 -2.43 -35.27
N ASN A 8 4.90 -1.81 -35.49
CA ASN A 8 3.60 -2.24 -34.93
C ASN A 8 2.86 -3.27 -35.78
N ASN A 9 3.46 -3.69 -36.91
CA ASN A 9 2.85 -4.65 -37.82
C ASN A 9 1.48 -4.19 -38.36
N ASP A 10 1.33 -2.87 -38.59
CA ASP A 10 0.09 -2.26 -39.06
C ASP A 10 -0.18 -2.71 -40.52
N SER A 11 -1.21 -3.53 -40.67
CA SER A 11 -1.62 -4.10 -41.97
C SER A 11 -2.19 -3.06 -42.94
N SER A 12 -2.61 -1.89 -42.44
CA SER A 12 -3.18 -0.82 -43.27
C SER A 12 -2.10 0.05 -43.95
N LEU A 13 -0.82 -0.16 -43.56
CA LEU A 13 0.29 0.57 -44.17
C LEU A 13 0.73 -0.08 -45.51
N SER A 14 0.48 0.60 -46.61
CA SER A 14 1.00 0.20 -47.93
C SER A 14 2.49 0.53 -48.02
N THR A 15 3.34 -0.51 -47.93
CA THR A 15 4.79 -0.40 -48.08
C THR A 15 5.36 -1.74 -48.55
N THR A 16 6.49 -1.72 -49.25
CA THR A 16 7.12 -2.93 -49.78
C THR A 16 7.67 -3.82 -48.65
N MET A 17 7.72 -5.12 -48.87
CA MET A 17 8.33 -6.08 -47.93
C MET A 17 9.79 -5.76 -47.65
N GLU A 18 10.53 -5.30 -48.68
CA GLU A 18 11.92 -4.89 -48.55
C GLU A 18 12.08 -3.71 -47.58
N THR A 19 11.22 -2.70 -47.68
CA THR A 19 11.23 -1.55 -46.76
C THR A 19 10.87 -1.95 -45.34
N LYS A 20 9.90 -2.86 -45.16
CA LYS A 20 9.57 -3.41 -43.86
C LYS A 20 10.75 -4.12 -43.22
N GLN A 21 11.45 -4.96 -44.01
CA GLN A 21 12.60 -5.72 -43.52
C GLN A 21 13.75 -4.80 -43.14
N LYS A 22 14.08 -3.79 -43.94
CA LYS A 22 15.13 -2.80 -43.62
C LYS A 22 14.87 -2.09 -42.28
N VAL A 23 13.64 -1.72 -42.03
CA VAL A 23 13.27 -1.05 -40.77
C VAL A 23 13.41 -1.99 -39.57
N ILE A 24 12.98 -3.26 -39.71
CA ILE A 24 13.10 -4.28 -38.67
C ILE A 24 14.57 -4.57 -38.34
N ASP A 25 15.41 -4.71 -39.39
CA ASP A 25 16.84 -4.98 -39.23
C ASP A 25 17.58 -3.81 -38.59
N ALA A 26 17.24 -2.58 -38.97
CA ALA A 26 17.79 -1.38 -38.35
C ALA A 26 17.38 -1.29 -36.85
N ALA A 27 16.13 -1.60 -36.52
CA ALA A 27 15.66 -1.62 -35.15
C ALA A 27 16.39 -2.68 -34.30
N LYS A 28 16.64 -3.87 -34.87
CA LYS A 28 17.42 -4.95 -34.22
C LYS A 28 18.88 -4.50 -34.01
N LYS A 29 19.50 -3.94 -35.02
CA LYS A 29 20.90 -3.48 -34.97
C LYS A 29 21.13 -2.38 -33.93
N LEU A 30 20.12 -1.52 -33.71
CA LEU A 30 20.15 -0.43 -32.74
C LEU A 30 19.67 -0.86 -31.36
N ASN A 31 19.41 -2.15 -31.14
CA ASN A 31 18.78 -2.65 -29.89
C ASN A 31 17.52 -1.86 -29.49
N TYR A 32 16.77 -1.38 -30.47
CA TYR A 32 15.56 -0.60 -30.23
C TYR A 32 14.52 -1.48 -29.53
N LYS A 33 14.40 -1.29 -28.20
CA LYS A 33 13.30 -1.88 -27.44
C LYS A 33 12.07 -1.01 -27.69
N LYS A 34 11.11 -1.58 -28.42
CA LYS A 34 9.80 -0.95 -28.58
C LYS A 34 9.26 -0.60 -27.20
N VAL A 35 9.23 0.68 -26.86
CA VAL A 35 8.44 1.19 -25.76
C VAL A 35 6.99 1.15 -26.26
N GLY A 36 6.42 -0.05 -26.27
CA GLY A 36 5.03 -0.24 -26.63
C GLY A 36 4.17 0.40 -25.54
N ARG A 37 3.29 1.29 -25.93
CA ARG A 37 2.04 1.41 -25.18
C ARG A 37 1.44 0.02 -25.18
N SER A 38 1.61 -0.70 -24.06
CA SER A 38 0.95 -1.97 -23.85
C SER A 38 -0.56 -1.70 -23.90
N THR A 39 -1.23 -2.22 -24.93
CA THR A 39 -2.70 -2.31 -24.96
C THR A 39 -3.21 -3.45 -24.06
N LYS A 40 -2.31 -4.09 -23.31
CA LYS A 40 -2.72 -4.96 -22.20
C LYS A 40 -3.43 -4.08 -21.18
N ALA A 41 -4.60 -4.49 -20.75
CA ALA A 41 -5.31 -3.86 -19.65
C ALA A 41 -4.30 -3.63 -18.51
N THR A 42 -3.96 -2.36 -18.30
CA THR A 42 -2.93 -2.01 -17.32
C THR A 42 -3.56 -2.22 -15.96
N PHE A 43 -2.95 -3.05 -15.11
CA PHE A 43 -3.45 -3.25 -13.76
C PHE A 43 -3.50 -1.91 -13.05
N ARG A 44 -4.65 -1.59 -12.46
CA ARG A 44 -4.93 -0.32 -11.80
C ARG A 44 -5.12 -0.57 -10.32
N LEU A 45 -4.19 -0.07 -9.50
CA LEU A 45 -4.17 -0.23 -8.06
C LEU A 45 -4.69 1.03 -7.39
N GLY A 46 -5.70 0.90 -6.54
CA GLY A 46 -6.12 1.95 -5.61
C GLY A 46 -5.23 1.91 -4.37
N ILE A 47 -4.85 3.08 -3.88
CA ILE A 47 -4.17 3.25 -2.59
C ILE A 47 -5.00 4.25 -1.79
N VAL A 48 -5.59 3.79 -0.69
CA VAL A 48 -6.29 4.65 0.27
C VAL A 48 -5.41 4.82 1.49
N GLN A 49 -5.21 6.07 1.88
CA GLN A 49 -4.35 6.44 2.97
C GLN A 49 -5.12 7.12 4.08
N TRP A 50 -4.86 6.69 5.32
CA TRP A 50 -5.48 7.23 6.51
C TRP A 50 -5.04 8.67 6.80
N PHE A 51 -3.72 8.92 6.80
CA PHE A 51 -3.16 10.25 7.00
C PHE A 51 -3.40 11.15 5.78
N SER A 52 -3.68 12.43 6.04
CA SER A 52 -3.64 13.46 5.01
C SER A 52 -2.21 13.71 4.52
N ALA A 53 -2.05 14.38 3.39
CA ALA A 53 -0.73 14.77 2.89
C ALA A 53 0.05 15.66 3.88
N GLU A 54 -0.64 16.48 4.68
CA GLU A 54 -0.03 17.31 5.71
C GLU A 54 0.45 16.49 6.91
N GLN A 55 -0.34 15.51 7.34
CA GLN A 55 0.03 14.61 8.43
C GLN A 55 1.23 13.73 8.05
N GLU A 56 1.36 13.30 6.80
CA GLU A 56 2.52 12.59 6.30
C GLU A 56 3.83 13.36 6.44
N LEU A 57 3.78 14.69 6.35
CA LEU A 57 4.98 15.53 6.52
C LEU A 57 5.44 15.60 7.98
N GLN A 58 4.51 15.42 8.92
CA GLN A 58 4.81 15.42 10.36
C GLN A 58 5.24 14.05 10.86
N ASP A 59 4.67 12.97 10.28
CA ASP A 59 5.04 11.58 10.55
C ASP A 59 5.28 10.83 9.24
N THR A 60 6.55 10.55 8.98
CA THR A 60 6.99 9.94 7.72
C THR A 60 6.80 8.42 7.64
N TYR A 61 6.24 7.77 8.66
CA TYR A 61 6.06 6.31 8.66
C TYR A 61 5.18 5.86 7.48
N TYR A 62 3.96 6.39 7.39
CA TYR A 62 3.05 6.03 6.30
C TYR A 62 3.52 6.54 4.94
N LEU A 63 4.21 7.66 4.89
CA LEU A 63 4.88 8.13 3.68
C LEU A 63 5.90 7.10 3.16
N SER A 64 6.69 6.52 4.06
CA SER A 64 7.68 5.50 3.69
C SER A 64 7.02 4.22 3.18
N VAL A 65 5.94 3.77 3.82
CA VAL A 65 5.14 2.61 3.38
C VAL A 65 4.58 2.86 1.98
N ARG A 66 3.94 4.01 1.77
CA ARG A 66 3.37 4.38 0.47
C ARG A 66 4.44 4.46 -0.62
N ASN A 67 5.57 5.11 -0.36
CA ASN A 67 6.66 5.22 -1.33
C ASN A 67 7.17 3.84 -1.77
N GLY A 68 7.30 2.87 -0.85
CA GLY A 68 7.67 1.50 -1.19
C GLY A 68 6.70 0.82 -2.14
N ILE A 69 5.38 1.02 -1.94
CA ILE A 69 4.34 0.49 -2.83
C ILE A 69 4.42 1.16 -4.20
N GLU A 70 4.54 2.49 -4.24
CA GLU A 70 4.59 3.26 -5.48
C GLU A 70 5.82 2.92 -6.31
N ASP A 71 6.98 2.78 -5.69
CA ASP A 71 8.21 2.34 -6.36
C ASP A 71 8.05 0.97 -7.01
N PHE A 72 7.40 0.03 -6.31
CA PHE A 72 7.08 -1.28 -6.89
C PHE A 72 6.14 -1.15 -8.09
N CYS A 73 5.09 -0.33 -7.96
CA CYS A 73 4.12 -0.12 -9.03
C CYS A 73 4.77 0.51 -10.27
N ILE A 74 5.62 1.52 -10.09
CA ILE A 74 6.36 2.17 -11.17
C ILE A 74 7.24 1.16 -11.91
N LYS A 75 8.02 0.36 -11.17
CA LYS A 75 8.91 -0.67 -11.73
C LYS A 75 8.15 -1.74 -12.53
N ASN A 76 6.90 -2.01 -12.16
CA ASN A 76 6.06 -3.04 -12.78
C ASN A 76 4.99 -2.48 -13.73
N CYS A 77 5.04 -1.20 -14.07
CA CYS A 77 4.07 -0.53 -14.95
C CYS A 77 2.60 -0.68 -14.49
N ILE A 78 2.37 -0.65 -13.18
CA ILE A 78 1.06 -0.67 -12.56
C ILE A 78 0.57 0.77 -12.43
N GLN A 79 -0.65 1.07 -12.88
CA GLN A 79 -1.27 2.37 -12.68
C GLN A 79 -1.72 2.54 -11.22
N ILE A 80 -1.50 3.72 -10.67
CA ILE A 80 -1.87 4.04 -9.28
C ILE A 80 -2.97 5.08 -9.27
N VAL A 81 -3.97 4.86 -8.41
CA VAL A 81 -4.98 5.84 -8.01
C VAL A 81 -4.81 6.07 -6.52
N ARG A 82 -4.48 7.29 -6.14
CA ARG A 82 -4.36 7.68 -4.72
C ARG A 82 -5.64 8.33 -4.24
N ALA A 83 -6.02 8.03 -3.01
CA ALA A 83 -7.08 8.69 -2.29
C ALA A 83 -6.67 8.83 -0.81
N PHE A 84 -6.92 10.00 -0.25
CA PHE A 84 -6.74 10.23 1.19
C PHE A 84 -8.11 10.11 1.87
N LYS A 85 -8.16 9.41 2.99
CA LYS A 85 -9.40 9.25 3.78
C LYS A 85 -10.00 10.60 4.18
N THR A 86 -9.17 11.63 4.31
CA THR A 86 -9.58 12.99 4.65
C THR A 86 -10.22 13.77 3.51
N ASP A 87 -10.11 13.28 2.27
CA ASP A 87 -10.70 13.95 1.13
C ASP A 87 -12.22 13.69 1.07
N VAL A 88 -12.97 14.69 0.67
CA VAL A 88 -14.41 14.54 0.48
C VAL A 88 -14.67 13.54 -0.65
N ASN A 89 -15.53 12.56 -0.39
CA ASN A 89 -15.89 11.52 -1.37
C ASN A 89 -14.67 10.75 -1.94
N TYR A 90 -13.65 10.51 -1.13
CA TYR A 90 -12.43 9.82 -1.59
C TYR A 90 -12.69 8.46 -2.28
N MET A 91 -13.80 7.82 -1.95
CA MET A 91 -14.18 6.54 -2.55
C MET A 91 -14.54 6.66 -4.03
N ASP A 92 -15.00 7.83 -4.48
CA ASP A 92 -15.36 8.05 -5.89
C ASP A 92 -14.12 8.02 -6.81
N TYR A 93 -12.93 8.30 -6.27
CA TYR A 93 -11.68 8.20 -7.03
C TYR A 93 -11.28 6.75 -7.32
N LEU A 94 -11.85 5.77 -6.60
CA LEU A 94 -11.46 4.36 -6.66
C LEU A 94 -12.23 3.55 -7.71
N GLU A 95 -12.82 4.22 -8.69
CA GLU A 95 -13.52 3.54 -9.76
C GLU A 95 -12.56 2.77 -10.70
N ASN A 96 -13.02 1.63 -11.19
CA ASN A 96 -12.32 0.81 -12.19
C ASN A 96 -10.92 0.36 -11.76
N ILE A 97 -10.71 0.08 -10.46
CA ILE A 97 -9.49 -0.51 -9.94
C ILE A 97 -9.54 -2.04 -9.97
N ASN A 98 -8.38 -2.69 -10.06
CA ASN A 98 -8.24 -4.15 -10.03
C ASN A 98 -7.89 -4.69 -8.65
N GLY A 99 -7.38 -3.82 -7.78
CA GLY A 99 -7.04 -4.12 -6.39
C GLY A 99 -6.94 -2.85 -5.56
N LEU A 100 -7.00 -2.99 -4.25
CA LEU A 100 -7.00 -1.90 -3.30
C LEU A 100 -6.03 -2.19 -2.15
N ILE A 101 -5.18 -1.23 -1.85
CA ILE A 101 -4.33 -1.22 -0.65
C ILE A 101 -4.81 -0.08 0.26
N CYS A 102 -5.13 -0.41 1.50
CA CYS A 102 -5.54 0.53 2.53
C CYS A 102 -4.41 0.65 3.56
N ILE A 103 -3.88 1.85 3.76
CA ILE A 103 -2.73 2.12 4.64
C ILE A 103 -3.22 2.88 5.87
N GLY A 104 -2.96 2.33 7.06
CA GLY A 104 -3.34 2.91 8.34
C GLY A 104 -4.67 2.39 8.88
N LYS A 105 -5.42 3.20 9.59
CA LYS A 105 -6.55 2.77 10.42
C LYS A 105 -7.91 3.15 9.80
N PHE A 106 -8.83 2.19 9.80
CA PHE A 106 -10.18 2.33 9.24
C PHE A 106 -11.20 1.75 10.21
N SER A 107 -12.34 2.39 10.34
CA SER A 107 -13.47 1.90 11.12
C SER A 107 -14.09 0.65 10.49
N LYS A 108 -14.82 -0.13 11.26
CA LYS A 108 -15.54 -1.31 10.76
C LYS A 108 -16.51 -0.97 9.62
N LYS A 109 -17.11 0.23 9.66
CA LYS A 109 -17.99 0.72 8.60
C LYS A 109 -17.21 0.95 7.31
N GLU A 110 -16.09 1.66 7.39
CA GLU A 110 -15.23 1.94 6.23
C GLU A 110 -14.68 0.66 5.61
N VAL A 111 -14.24 -0.31 6.41
CA VAL A 111 -13.80 -1.62 5.93
C VAL A 111 -14.89 -2.29 5.08
N LYS A 112 -16.16 -2.26 5.52
CA LYS A 112 -17.28 -2.82 4.76
C LYS A 112 -17.53 -2.08 3.46
N GLU A 113 -17.39 -0.77 3.44
CA GLU A 113 -17.58 0.07 2.25
C GLU A 113 -16.44 -0.16 1.24
N LEU A 114 -15.19 -0.18 1.69
CA LEU A 114 -14.01 -0.44 0.85
C LEU A 114 -14.05 -1.85 0.24
N LYS A 115 -14.54 -2.85 0.96
CA LYS A 115 -14.75 -4.21 0.43
C LYS A 115 -15.80 -4.27 -0.71
N ARG A 116 -16.74 -3.33 -0.77
CA ARG A 116 -17.69 -3.23 -1.89
C ARG A 116 -17.04 -2.68 -3.15
N ILE A 117 -16.01 -1.82 -2.99
CA ILE A 117 -15.26 -1.24 -4.11
C ILE A 117 -14.36 -2.29 -4.75
N SER A 118 -13.64 -3.08 -3.94
CA SER A 118 -12.77 -4.13 -4.45
C SER A 118 -12.79 -5.36 -3.55
N LYS A 119 -12.95 -6.55 -4.17
CA LYS A 119 -12.77 -7.84 -3.49
C LYS A 119 -11.30 -8.16 -3.25
N ASN A 120 -10.41 -7.62 -4.09
CA ASN A 120 -8.97 -7.73 -3.96
C ASN A 120 -8.47 -6.57 -3.10
N ILE A 121 -8.58 -6.69 -1.78
CA ILE A 121 -8.25 -5.64 -0.82
C ILE A 121 -7.23 -6.16 0.20
N VAL A 122 -6.28 -5.31 0.53
CA VAL A 122 -5.25 -5.56 1.54
C VAL A 122 -5.17 -4.36 2.47
N PHE A 123 -5.12 -4.61 3.77
CA PHE A 123 -4.88 -3.59 4.78
C PHE A 123 -3.43 -3.67 5.27
N LEU A 124 -2.79 -2.52 5.43
CA LEU A 124 -1.45 -2.39 5.99
C LEU A 124 -1.52 -1.61 7.30
N ASP A 125 -0.83 -2.12 8.30
CA ASP A 125 -0.74 -1.54 9.65
C ASP A 125 -2.08 -1.50 10.41
N MET A 126 -3.01 -2.39 10.07
CA MET A 126 -4.26 -2.56 10.80
C MET A 126 -4.69 -4.03 10.78
N PRO A 127 -4.86 -4.68 11.94
CA PRO A 127 -5.48 -6.01 11.99
C PRO A 127 -6.98 -5.88 11.64
N VAL A 128 -7.44 -6.74 10.74
CA VAL A 128 -8.85 -6.83 10.37
C VAL A 128 -9.36 -8.19 10.77
N ALA A 129 -10.37 -8.24 11.66
CA ALA A 129 -10.94 -9.47 12.19
C ALA A 129 -11.77 -10.28 11.16
N ASP A 130 -11.83 -9.84 9.91
CA ASP A 130 -12.54 -10.51 8.82
C ASP A 130 -11.58 -11.40 8.02
N TYR A 131 -11.68 -12.72 8.20
CA TYR A 131 -10.84 -13.70 7.51
C TYR A 131 -10.92 -13.69 5.98
N SER A 132 -11.88 -12.97 5.39
CA SER A 132 -11.96 -12.78 3.94
C SER A 132 -11.08 -11.63 3.43
N VAL A 133 -10.36 -10.96 4.33
CA VAL A 133 -9.51 -9.81 4.03
C VAL A 133 -8.08 -10.10 4.49
N THR A 134 -7.12 -9.76 3.65
CA THR A 134 -5.70 -9.86 4.02
C THR A 134 -5.28 -8.58 4.72
N SER A 135 -4.60 -8.71 5.86
CA SER A 135 -3.92 -7.60 6.52
C SER A 135 -2.47 -7.95 6.84
N PHE A 136 -1.60 -6.95 6.76
CA PHE A 136 -0.21 -7.02 7.18
C PHE A 136 -0.01 -6.03 8.31
N THR A 137 0.47 -6.52 9.44
CA THR A 137 0.76 -5.74 10.65
C THR A 137 2.17 -6.05 11.12
N LEU A 138 2.73 -5.17 11.92
CA LEU A 138 3.94 -5.46 12.67
C LEU A 138 3.61 -6.42 13.81
N ASP A 139 4.57 -7.27 14.17
CA ASP A 139 4.48 -8.14 15.34
C ASP A 139 4.76 -7.32 16.61
N PHE A 140 3.74 -6.63 17.09
CA PHE A 140 3.85 -5.79 18.28
C PHE A 140 3.97 -6.61 19.56
N GLU A 141 3.42 -7.82 19.62
CA GLU A 141 3.60 -8.73 20.73
C GLU A 141 5.10 -9.03 20.90
N TYR A 142 5.75 -9.47 19.85
CA TYR A 142 7.19 -9.73 19.88
C TYR A 142 8.01 -8.48 20.23
N ALA A 143 7.71 -7.36 19.60
CA ALA A 143 8.46 -6.12 19.77
C ALA A 143 8.38 -5.58 21.21
N VAL A 144 7.17 -5.53 21.79
CA VAL A 144 6.96 -5.05 23.16
C VAL A 144 7.57 -6.03 24.16
N ASN A 145 7.37 -7.34 24.00
CA ASN A 145 7.97 -8.35 24.86
C ASN A 145 9.52 -8.26 24.86
N LYS A 146 10.12 -8.05 23.68
CA LYS A 146 11.57 -7.83 23.58
C LYS A 146 12.04 -6.59 24.33
N ALA A 147 11.36 -5.47 24.15
CA ALA A 147 11.71 -4.21 24.82
C ALA A 147 11.57 -4.34 26.35
N MET A 148 10.45 -4.92 26.80
CA MET A 148 10.17 -5.10 28.23
C MET A 148 11.16 -6.09 28.87
N SER A 149 11.43 -7.23 28.23
CA SER A 149 12.42 -8.21 28.72
C SER A 149 13.80 -7.57 28.85
N TYR A 150 14.23 -6.80 27.84
CA TYR A 150 15.51 -6.10 27.90
C TYR A 150 15.61 -5.15 29.09
N LEU A 151 14.55 -4.35 29.34
CA LEU A 151 14.54 -3.43 30.48
C LEU A 151 14.53 -4.17 31.84
N THR A 152 13.79 -5.27 31.97
CA THR A 152 13.75 -6.06 33.20
C THR A 152 15.08 -6.81 33.44
N GLU A 153 15.74 -7.32 32.41
CA GLU A 153 17.08 -7.91 32.49
C GLU A 153 18.13 -6.92 32.98
N LEU A 154 17.98 -5.62 32.65
CA LEU A 154 18.80 -4.54 33.18
C LEU A 154 18.45 -4.13 34.62
N GLY A 155 17.46 -4.78 35.25
CA GLY A 155 17.05 -4.53 36.64
C GLY A 155 15.99 -3.43 36.80
N HIS A 156 15.38 -2.92 35.74
CA HIS A 156 14.29 -1.96 35.85
C HIS A 156 13.02 -2.64 36.33
N THR A 157 12.45 -2.13 37.43
CA THR A 157 11.21 -2.63 38.06
C THR A 157 10.04 -1.66 37.92
N LYS A 158 10.30 -0.43 37.51
CA LYS A 158 9.29 0.62 37.28
C LYS A 158 9.45 1.11 35.85
N ILE A 159 8.61 0.62 34.96
CA ILE A 159 8.66 0.89 33.54
C ILE A 159 7.33 1.51 33.16
N GLY A 160 7.34 2.75 32.68
CA GLY A 160 6.14 3.42 32.18
C GLY A 160 6.00 3.29 30.67
N PHE A 161 4.77 3.30 30.18
CA PHE A 161 4.43 3.33 28.76
C PHE A 161 3.82 4.68 28.40
N LEU A 162 4.42 5.36 27.43
CA LEU A 162 3.85 6.56 26.83
C LEU A 162 3.29 6.22 25.47
N GLY A 163 1.98 6.22 25.33
CA GLY A 163 1.26 5.90 24.10
C GLY A 163 0.22 6.94 23.74
N GLY A 164 -0.12 7.01 22.46
CA GLY A 164 -1.23 7.79 21.94
C GLY A 164 -2.57 7.03 22.02
N ARG A 165 -3.66 7.77 21.90
CA ARG A 165 -4.99 7.21 21.71
C ARG A 165 -5.46 7.59 20.31
N GLU A 166 -5.67 6.61 19.46
CA GLU A 166 -6.18 6.80 18.12
C GLU A 166 -7.70 6.68 18.11
N ILE A 167 -8.37 7.75 17.67
CA ILE A 167 -9.82 7.77 17.51
C ILE A 167 -10.10 7.68 16.00
N LEU A 168 -10.85 6.66 15.63
CA LEU A 168 -11.28 6.44 14.24
C LEU A 168 -12.50 7.35 13.92
N ASP A 169 -13.40 6.86 13.13
CA ASP A 169 -14.65 7.56 12.83
C ASP A 169 -15.63 7.47 14.00
N SER A 170 -16.38 8.55 14.31
CA SER A 170 -17.50 8.56 15.27
C SER A 170 -17.25 7.86 16.62
N ASP A 171 -16.18 8.24 17.31
CA ASP A 171 -15.84 7.77 18.68
C ASP A 171 -15.36 6.31 18.78
N GLU A 172 -15.15 5.60 17.67
CA GLU A 172 -14.50 4.28 17.71
C GLU A 172 -13.03 4.45 18.07
N VAL A 173 -12.63 3.96 19.25
CA VAL A 173 -11.23 3.98 19.69
C VAL A 173 -10.52 2.78 19.09
N PHE A 174 -9.36 3.03 18.45
CA PHE A 174 -8.50 1.94 18.01
C PHE A 174 -7.75 1.34 19.20
N ASP A 175 -7.87 0.04 19.35
CA ASP A 175 -7.18 -0.73 20.39
C ASP A 175 -5.71 -0.96 19.98
N ASP A 176 -4.80 -0.19 20.54
CA ASP A 176 -3.37 -0.33 20.28
C ASP A 176 -2.82 -1.60 20.94
N GLU A 177 -2.34 -2.54 20.12
CA GLU A 177 -1.77 -3.80 20.59
C GLU A 177 -0.51 -3.59 21.44
N ARG A 178 0.24 -2.53 21.22
CA ARG A 178 1.43 -2.20 22.03
C ARG A 178 1.06 -1.95 23.50
N ILE A 179 -0.06 -1.24 23.73
CA ILE A 179 -0.57 -0.99 25.09
C ILE A 179 -1.02 -2.28 25.72
N LYS A 180 -1.76 -3.11 24.98
CA LYS A 180 -2.26 -4.40 25.48
C LYS A 180 -1.11 -5.32 25.90
N GLU A 181 -0.09 -5.44 25.05
CA GLU A 181 1.06 -6.30 25.33
C GLU A 181 1.92 -5.75 26.46
N TYR A 182 2.05 -4.43 26.61
CA TYR A 182 2.71 -3.82 27.77
C TYR A 182 1.98 -4.15 29.07
N VAL A 183 0.67 -3.96 29.12
CA VAL A 183 -0.14 -4.29 30.32
C VAL A 183 -0.07 -5.79 30.66
N LYS A 184 -0.17 -6.65 29.62
CA LYS A 184 -0.04 -8.10 29.77
C LYS A 184 1.31 -8.47 30.36
N TYR A 185 2.42 -7.95 29.80
CA TYR A 185 3.77 -8.22 30.28
C TYR A 185 3.93 -7.79 31.75
N CYS A 186 3.51 -6.59 32.12
CA CYS A 186 3.58 -6.10 33.48
C CYS A 186 2.80 -7.00 34.44
N SER A 187 1.59 -7.40 34.07
CA SER A 187 0.74 -8.30 34.88
C SER A 187 1.40 -9.68 35.08
N GLU A 188 1.99 -10.25 34.04
CA GLU A 188 2.65 -11.58 34.10
C GLU A 188 3.95 -11.55 34.91
N HIS A 189 4.63 -10.41 34.99
CA HIS A 189 5.91 -10.27 35.69
C HIS A 189 5.82 -9.50 37.01
N GLY A 190 4.61 -9.20 37.48
CA GLY A 190 4.39 -8.51 38.76
C GLY A 190 4.96 -7.09 38.81
N LEU A 191 4.95 -6.39 37.66
CA LEU A 191 5.36 -4.99 37.56
C LEU A 191 4.15 -4.07 37.73
N ASP A 192 4.36 -2.91 38.35
CA ASP A 192 3.35 -1.85 38.43
C ASP A 192 3.17 -1.18 37.06
N TYR A 193 1.90 -0.85 36.67
CA TYR A 193 1.56 -0.19 35.40
C TYR A 193 0.41 0.79 35.52
#